data_92590e76888582ded8b029bfd61ea71b
#
_entry.id   92590e76888582ded8b029bfd61ea71b
#
_cell.length_a   1.000
_cell.length_b   1.000
_cell.length_c   1.000
_cell.angle_alpha   90.00
_cell.angle_beta   90.00
_cell.angle_gamma   90.00
#
_symmetry.space_group_name_H-M   'P 1'
#
loop_
_entity.id
_entity.type
_entity.pdbx_description
1 polymer ?
#
loop_
_entity_poly.entity_id
_entity_poly.type
_entity_poly.pdbx_seq_one_letter_code
_entity_poly.pdbx_strand_id
1 'polypeptide(L)'
;MSKDDKMPNLRREPKSQSQSALDSFTLVMQTYNRTDLLLKLLNHYQAIPHLHKVIVVWNNVGEKMPEEMWNYLGPHPVPVVFKVQTMNHMRNRLQIFPELETKAVLMVDDDTLISAYDLAFAFSVWQQFPDQIVGFVPRKHVSTPSGIYSYGSFELQTPGFGNGDQYSMVLIGAAFFHSGYLELFQKQPDAVHALIDETQNCDDIVMNFLVAKHTGKPSGVFVKPVDIRNLEKETNSGYSGMWHRAEHLLQRSYCLNKLVNIYDSMPLKYSNIIISQFGFPNYANYKNKM
;
A
#
# COMPACT_ATOMS: atom_id res chain seq x y z
N MET A 1 -9.65 0.84 -28.06
CA MET A 1 -9.41 -0.02 -26.89
C MET A 1 -9.78 -1.44 -27.24
N SER A 2 -8.78 -2.31 -27.37
CA SER A 2 -8.97 -3.74 -27.69
C SER A 2 -9.66 -4.45 -26.53
N LYS A 3 -10.57 -5.40 -26.85
CA LYS A 3 -11.38 -6.14 -25.88
C LYS A 3 -10.63 -7.26 -25.13
N ASP A 4 -9.31 -7.38 -25.30
CA ASP A 4 -8.55 -8.57 -24.86
C ASP A 4 -7.66 -8.38 -23.64
N ASP A 5 -7.69 -7.24 -22.95
CA ASP A 5 -6.94 -7.00 -21.70
C ASP A 5 -7.70 -7.50 -20.44
N LYS A 6 -8.27 -8.73 -20.52
CA LYS A 6 -8.77 -9.40 -19.33
C LYS A 6 -7.58 -10.00 -18.59
N MET A 7 -7.31 -9.54 -17.37
CA MET A 7 -6.49 -10.30 -16.43
C MET A 7 -6.96 -11.75 -16.38
N PRO A 8 -6.04 -12.73 -16.30
CA PRO A 8 -6.42 -14.10 -16.01
C PRO A 8 -7.27 -14.14 -14.76
N ASN A 9 -8.34 -14.91 -14.79
CA ASN A 9 -9.38 -14.97 -13.77
C ASN A 9 -8.74 -15.32 -12.40
N LEU A 10 -8.53 -14.34 -11.53
CA LEU A 10 -7.81 -14.46 -10.26
C LEU A 10 -8.41 -15.52 -9.30
N ARG A 11 -9.56 -16.08 -9.65
CA ARG A 11 -10.31 -17.02 -8.80
C ARG A 11 -10.22 -18.48 -9.19
N ARG A 12 -9.63 -18.85 -10.35
CA ARG A 12 -9.62 -20.24 -10.81
C ARG A 12 -8.36 -20.60 -11.61
N GLU A 13 -7.36 -21.11 -10.93
CA GLU A 13 -6.28 -21.89 -11.52
C GLU A 13 -6.19 -23.28 -10.86
N PRO A 14 -5.70 -24.33 -11.58
CA PRO A 14 -5.62 -25.69 -11.06
C PRO A 14 -4.64 -25.82 -9.89
N LYS A 15 -5.04 -26.58 -8.90
CA LYS A 15 -4.53 -26.70 -7.52
C LYS A 15 -3.10 -27.17 -7.27
N SER A 16 -2.17 -27.30 -8.23
CA SER A 16 -0.88 -27.95 -7.92
C SER A 16 0.39 -27.07 -7.99
N GLN A 17 0.38 -25.96 -8.76
CA GLN A 17 1.50 -24.99 -8.73
C GLN A 17 1.08 -23.63 -8.17
N SER A 18 -0.21 -23.34 -8.10
CA SER A 18 -0.75 -22.05 -7.64
C SER A 18 -0.85 -21.92 -6.12
N GLN A 19 -0.90 -23.04 -5.39
CA GLN A 19 -1.12 -23.02 -3.95
C GLN A 19 0.07 -22.37 -3.21
N SER A 20 1.31 -22.74 -3.54
CA SER A 20 2.50 -22.16 -2.90
C SER A 20 2.69 -20.66 -3.16
N ALA A 21 2.26 -20.16 -4.31
CA ALA A 21 2.35 -18.74 -4.67
C ALA A 21 1.31 -17.86 -3.97
N LEU A 22 0.23 -18.45 -3.43
CA LEU A 22 -0.78 -17.79 -2.61
C LEU A 22 -0.48 -17.91 -1.10
N ASP A 23 0.40 -18.81 -0.72
CA ASP A 23 0.73 -19.10 0.68
C ASP A 23 1.90 -18.23 1.20
N SER A 24 2.44 -17.37 0.36
CA SER A 24 3.54 -16.46 0.70
C SER A 24 3.41 -15.12 -0.02
N PHE A 25 4.17 -14.13 0.47
CA PHE A 25 4.20 -12.79 -0.11
C PHE A 25 5.62 -12.25 -0.23
N THR A 26 5.81 -11.29 -1.12
CA THR A 26 7.04 -10.51 -1.24
C THR A 26 6.83 -9.13 -0.66
N LEU A 27 7.75 -8.69 0.21
CA LEU A 27 7.78 -7.33 0.72
C LEU A 27 8.53 -6.44 -0.29
N VAL A 28 7.92 -5.33 -0.70
CA VAL A 28 8.54 -4.28 -1.50
C VAL A 28 8.62 -3.00 -0.66
N MET A 29 9.81 -2.46 -0.50
CA MET A 29 10.07 -1.24 0.25
C MET A 29 10.95 -0.31 -0.57
N GLN A 30 10.52 0.95 -0.75
CA GLN A 30 11.32 1.97 -1.40
C GLN A 30 11.95 2.86 -0.35
N THR A 31 13.24 3.16 -0.51
CA THR A 31 13.96 4.04 0.42
C THR A 31 14.75 5.10 -0.30
N TYR A 32 14.82 6.28 0.31
CA TYR A 32 15.64 7.40 -0.11
C TYR A 32 16.19 8.14 1.10
N ASN A 33 17.53 8.16 1.24
CA ASN A 33 18.27 8.88 2.31
C ASN A 33 17.85 8.52 3.75
N ARG A 34 17.45 7.24 3.98
CA ARG A 34 16.97 6.73 5.29
C ARG A 34 17.54 5.35 5.61
N THR A 35 18.86 5.19 5.42
CA THR A 35 19.52 3.90 5.60
C THR A 35 19.33 3.31 7.00
N ASP A 36 19.36 4.14 8.04
CA ASP A 36 19.20 3.69 9.42
C ASP A 36 17.79 3.13 9.69
N LEU A 37 16.76 3.79 9.14
CA LEU A 37 15.39 3.30 9.25
C LEU A 37 15.21 2.01 8.47
N LEU A 38 15.76 1.93 7.26
CA LEU A 38 15.74 0.72 6.44
C LEU A 38 16.32 -0.47 7.20
N LEU A 39 17.48 -0.32 7.83
CA LEU A 39 18.13 -1.38 8.62
C LEU A 39 17.25 -1.86 9.76
N LYS A 40 16.66 -0.92 10.50
CA LYS A 40 15.73 -1.22 11.59
C LYS A 40 14.53 -2.02 11.10
N LEU A 41 13.96 -1.64 9.95
CA LEU A 41 12.80 -2.31 9.36
C LEU A 41 13.15 -3.69 8.80
N LEU A 42 14.29 -3.85 8.11
CA LEU A 42 14.74 -5.15 7.62
C LEU A 42 14.92 -6.13 8.79
N ASN A 43 15.54 -5.70 9.89
CA ASN A 43 15.65 -6.50 11.11
C ASN A 43 14.29 -6.88 11.72
N HIS A 44 13.34 -5.93 11.71
CA HIS A 44 12.00 -6.17 12.24
C HIS A 44 11.23 -7.18 11.39
N TYR A 45 11.31 -7.04 10.06
CA TYR A 45 10.50 -7.85 9.14
C TYR A 45 11.08 -9.24 8.85
N GLN A 46 12.31 -9.56 9.23
CA GLN A 46 12.96 -10.84 8.93
C GLN A 46 12.21 -12.07 9.48
N ALA A 47 11.42 -11.92 10.52
CA ALA A 47 10.74 -13.03 11.22
C ALA A 47 9.24 -13.12 10.93
N ILE A 48 8.75 -12.42 9.89
CA ILE A 48 7.32 -12.44 9.58
C ILE A 48 6.94 -13.76 8.91
N PRO A 49 5.90 -14.45 9.40
CA PRO A 49 5.39 -15.65 8.76
C PRO A 49 4.98 -15.39 7.30
N HIS A 50 5.24 -16.35 6.42
CA HIS A 50 4.90 -16.30 5.00
C HIS A 50 5.67 -15.27 4.16
N LEU A 51 6.62 -14.53 4.72
CA LEU A 51 7.51 -13.68 3.95
C LEU A 51 8.47 -14.53 3.11
N HIS A 52 8.38 -14.42 1.79
CA HIS A 52 9.20 -15.17 0.86
C HIS A 52 10.49 -14.43 0.50
N LYS A 53 10.38 -13.12 0.28
CA LYS A 53 11.49 -12.29 -0.22
C LYS A 53 11.26 -10.82 0.13
N VAL A 54 12.34 -10.07 0.28
CA VAL A 54 12.31 -8.60 0.41
C VAL A 54 12.96 -7.98 -0.83
N ILE A 55 12.26 -7.05 -1.47
CA ILE A 55 12.79 -6.23 -2.56
C ILE A 55 12.91 -4.80 -2.04
N VAL A 56 14.13 -4.30 -1.96
CA VAL A 56 14.42 -2.91 -1.58
C VAL A 56 14.66 -2.10 -2.84
N VAL A 57 13.81 -1.13 -3.10
CA VAL A 57 13.96 -0.16 -4.18
C VAL A 57 14.86 0.97 -3.67
N TRP A 58 16.13 0.95 -4.13
CA TRP A 58 17.15 1.87 -3.67
C TRP A 58 17.18 3.13 -4.52
N ASN A 59 16.57 4.21 -4.02
CA ASN A 59 16.43 5.47 -4.74
C ASN A 59 17.59 6.46 -4.49
N ASN A 60 18.64 6.08 -3.75
CA ASN A 60 19.84 6.90 -3.55
C ASN A 60 20.71 6.84 -4.81
N VAL A 61 20.39 7.70 -5.77
CA VAL A 61 21.03 7.74 -7.09
C VAL A 61 22.51 8.05 -6.97
N GLY A 62 23.33 7.20 -7.58
CA GLY A 62 24.80 7.36 -7.57
C GLY A 62 25.47 6.90 -6.28
N GLU A 63 24.72 6.54 -5.26
CA GLU A 63 25.27 6.00 -4.01
C GLU A 63 25.28 4.48 -4.03
N LYS A 64 26.43 3.90 -3.71
CA LYS A 64 26.52 2.47 -3.43
C LYS A 64 25.86 2.18 -2.09
N MET A 65 25.17 1.08 -2.05
CA MET A 65 24.66 0.54 -0.79
C MET A 65 25.83 0.32 0.16
N PRO A 66 25.75 0.81 1.42
CA PRO A 66 26.85 0.64 2.39
C PRO A 66 27.12 -0.85 2.64
N GLU A 67 28.35 -1.31 2.42
CA GLU A 67 28.77 -2.71 2.71
C GLU A 67 28.56 -3.06 4.19
N GLU A 68 28.70 -2.07 5.06
CA GLU A 68 28.46 -2.18 6.51
C GLU A 68 27.02 -2.61 6.81
N MET A 69 26.07 -2.34 5.94
CA MET A 69 24.67 -2.72 6.07
C MET A 69 24.51 -4.24 6.17
N TRP A 70 25.25 -5.01 5.38
CA TRP A 70 25.21 -6.46 5.41
C TRP A 70 25.84 -7.04 6.67
N ASN A 71 26.91 -6.42 7.16
CA ASN A 71 27.54 -6.81 8.41
C ASN A 71 26.63 -6.57 9.62
N TYR A 72 25.75 -5.57 9.54
CA TYR A 72 24.79 -5.24 10.58
C TYR A 72 23.56 -6.16 10.59
N LEU A 73 23.08 -6.54 9.40
CA LEU A 73 21.90 -7.44 9.26
C LEU A 73 22.24 -8.88 9.63
N GLY A 74 23.52 -9.28 9.54
CA GLY A 74 23.90 -10.68 9.66
C GLY A 74 23.24 -11.56 8.57
N PRO A 75 23.20 -12.90 8.74
CA PRO A 75 22.51 -13.78 7.80
C PRO A 75 20.99 -13.57 7.92
N HIS A 76 20.43 -12.83 6.97
CA HIS A 76 18.98 -12.61 6.92
C HIS A 76 18.26 -13.91 6.51
N PRO A 77 17.27 -14.41 7.25
CA PRO A 77 16.61 -15.68 6.98
C PRO A 77 15.80 -15.71 5.69
N VAL A 78 15.47 -14.51 5.16
CA VAL A 78 14.73 -14.32 3.92
C VAL A 78 15.62 -13.59 2.93
N PRO A 79 15.65 -13.97 1.62
CA PRO A 79 16.41 -13.26 0.62
C PRO A 79 16.05 -11.77 0.54
N VAL A 80 17.06 -10.91 0.56
CA VAL A 80 16.93 -9.45 0.37
C VAL A 80 17.60 -9.07 -0.93
N VAL A 81 16.84 -8.44 -1.84
CA VAL A 81 17.31 -8.00 -3.15
C VAL A 81 17.22 -6.49 -3.24
N PHE A 82 18.31 -5.83 -3.63
CA PHE A 82 18.33 -4.38 -3.86
C PHE A 82 18.18 -4.07 -5.35
N LYS A 83 17.26 -3.18 -5.66
CA LYS A 83 16.99 -2.65 -7.01
C LYS A 83 17.43 -1.20 -7.06
N VAL A 84 18.72 -1.00 -7.44
CA VAL A 84 19.31 0.35 -7.57
C VAL A 84 18.63 1.09 -8.71
N GLN A 85 18.21 2.32 -8.45
CA GLN A 85 17.52 3.18 -9.39
C GLN A 85 18.47 4.24 -9.99
N THR A 86 18.17 4.65 -11.22
CA THR A 86 18.90 5.72 -11.92
C THR A 86 18.32 7.10 -11.71
N MET A 87 17.06 7.16 -11.23
CA MET A 87 16.34 8.39 -10.88
C MET A 87 15.51 8.16 -9.62
N ASN A 88 15.38 9.19 -8.80
CA ASN A 88 14.54 9.13 -7.60
C ASN A 88 13.10 9.48 -7.96
N HIS A 89 12.32 8.46 -8.34
CA HIS A 89 10.88 8.60 -8.60
C HIS A 89 10.05 7.83 -7.58
N MET A 90 8.92 8.41 -7.16
CA MET A 90 7.98 7.75 -6.24
C MET A 90 7.43 6.44 -6.83
N ARG A 91 7.18 6.39 -8.13
CA ARG A 91 6.64 5.20 -8.82
C ARG A 91 7.66 4.06 -9.02
N ASN A 92 8.93 4.21 -8.63
CA ASN A 92 9.91 3.14 -8.78
C ASN A 92 9.51 1.87 -8.04
N ARG A 93 8.77 1.99 -6.94
CA ARG A 93 8.23 0.84 -6.20
C ARG A 93 7.12 0.08 -6.93
N LEU A 94 6.56 0.66 -7.99
CA LEU A 94 5.51 0.06 -8.82
C LEU A 94 6.05 -0.57 -10.10
N GLN A 95 7.35 -0.75 -10.24
CA GLN A 95 7.96 -1.46 -11.36
C GLN A 95 7.63 -2.97 -11.31
N ILE A 96 7.78 -3.64 -12.45
CA ILE A 96 7.79 -5.11 -12.51
C ILE A 96 9.19 -5.57 -12.11
N PHE A 97 9.25 -6.36 -11.06
CA PHE A 97 10.52 -6.93 -10.58
C PHE A 97 10.59 -8.40 -11.01
N PRO A 98 11.64 -8.81 -11.79
CA PRO A 98 11.82 -10.21 -12.19
C PRO A 98 11.92 -11.18 -10.99
N GLU A 99 12.35 -10.67 -9.85
CA GLU A 99 12.51 -11.43 -8.60
C GLU A 99 11.18 -11.60 -7.82
N LEU A 100 10.11 -10.99 -8.29
CA LEU A 100 8.78 -11.09 -7.68
C LEU A 100 8.11 -12.41 -8.11
N GLU A 101 8.16 -13.42 -7.24
CA GLU A 101 7.70 -14.78 -7.49
C GLU A 101 6.33 -15.07 -6.87
N THR A 102 5.84 -14.18 -6.01
CA THR A 102 4.58 -14.35 -5.28
C THR A 102 3.45 -13.55 -5.91
N LYS A 103 2.21 -14.04 -5.74
CA LYS A 103 1.02 -13.28 -6.16
C LYS A 103 0.69 -12.13 -5.21
N ALA A 104 0.98 -12.29 -3.92
CA ALA A 104 0.84 -11.24 -2.93
C ALA A 104 2.08 -10.36 -2.89
N VAL A 105 1.87 -9.06 -2.96
CA VAL A 105 2.87 -8.03 -2.69
C VAL A 105 2.45 -7.29 -1.43
N LEU A 106 3.30 -7.26 -0.42
CA LEU A 106 3.21 -6.33 0.68
C LEU A 106 4.06 -5.12 0.35
N MET A 107 3.46 -3.94 0.25
CA MET A 107 4.19 -2.70 0.12
C MET A 107 4.18 -1.96 1.45
N VAL A 108 5.35 -1.49 1.90
CA VAL A 108 5.52 -0.76 3.16
C VAL A 108 6.45 0.43 2.93
N ASP A 109 6.08 1.59 3.46
CA ASP A 109 6.93 2.77 3.47
C ASP A 109 8.11 2.57 4.43
N ASP A 110 9.28 3.17 4.13
CA ASP A 110 10.53 2.99 4.85
C ASP A 110 10.58 3.67 6.24
N ASP A 111 9.46 4.21 6.69
CA ASP A 111 9.24 4.77 8.02
C ASP A 111 8.12 4.07 8.82
N THR A 112 7.49 3.07 8.25
CA THR A 112 6.32 2.40 8.82
C THR A 112 6.68 1.06 9.42
N LEU A 113 6.43 0.90 10.72
CA LEU A 113 6.64 -0.35 11.45
C LEU A 113 5.28 -0.96 11.82
N ILE A 114 5.02 -2.16 11.31
CA ILE A 114 3.79 -2.92 11.53
C ILE A 114 4.15 -4.19 12.28
N SER A 115 3.36 -4.57 13.27
CA SER A 115 3.62 -5.80 14.02
C SER A 115 3.50 -7.04 13.13
N ALA A 116 4.31 -8.07 13.39
CA ALA A 116 4.24 -9.34 12.67
C ALA A 116 2.84 -9.97 12.78
N TYR A 117 2.18 -9.77 13.89
CA TYR A 117 0.82 -10.24 14.15
C TYR A 117 -0.21 -9.56 13.24
N ASP A 118 -0.15 -8.22 13.10
CA ASP A 118 -1.03 -7.48 12.21
C ASP A 118 -0.79 -7.85 10.74
N LEU A 119 0.48 -8.03 10.35
CA LEU A 119 0.82 -8.44 8.99
C LEU A 119 0.33 -9.86 8.65
N ALA A 120 0.50 -10.82 9.56
CA ALA A 120 -0.01 -12.17 9.36
C ALA A 120 -1.53 -12.18 9.22
N PHE A 121 -2.23 -11.38 10.02
CA PHE A 121 -3.68 -11.22 9.91
C PHE A 121 -4.09 -10.55 8.60
N ALA A 122 -3.49 -9.43 8.24
CA ALA A 122 -3.80 -8.73 7.00
C ALA A 122 -3.53 -9.61 5.77
N PHE A 123 -2.49 -10.45 5.81
CA PHE A 123 -2.23 -11.42 4.76
C PHE A 123 -3.36 -12.45 4.65
N SER A 124 -3.86 -12.98 5.77
CA SER A 124 -5.01 -13.91 5.77
C SER A 124 -6.30 -13.25 5.25
N VAL A 125 -6.49 -11.96 5.51
CA VAL A 125 -7.59 -11.17 4.93
C VAL A 125 -7.39 -11.00 3.43
N TRP A 126 -6.16 -10.67 2.98
CA TRP A 126 -5.86 -10.53 1.55
C TRP A 126 -6.15 -11.82 0.78
N GLN A 127 -5.86 -12.98 1.33
CA GLN A 127 -6.18 -14.28 0.70
C GLN A 127 -7.68 -14.45 0.45
N GLN A 128 -8.55 -13.75 1.19
CA GLN A 128 -10.00 -13.73 0.98
C GLN A 128 -10.45 -12.64 -0.01
N PHE A 129 -9.66 -11.57 -0.17
CA PHE A 129 -9.91 -10.43 -1.05
C PHE A 129 -8.75 -10.17 -2.02
N PRO A 130 -8.30 -11.18 -2.80
CA PRO A 130 -7.06 -11.07 -3.58
C PRO A 130 -7.13 -10.07 -4.73
N ASP A 131 -8.33 -9.64 -5.12
CA ASP A 131 -8.61 -8.66 -6.15
C ASP A 131 -8.70 -7.21 -5.62
N GLN A 132 -8.46 -6.99 -4.32
CA GLN A 132 -8.50 -5.68 -3.68
C GLN A 132 -7.19 -5.37 -2.95
N ILE A 133 -6.98 -4.10 -2.63
CA ILE A 133 -5.90 -3.65 -1.76
C ILE A 133 -6.33 -3.91 -0.32
N VAL A 134 -5.56 -4.67 0.45
CA VAL A 134 -5.87 -4.95 1.86
C VAL A 134 -4.80 -4.30 2.73
N GLY A 135 -5.17 -3.32 3.53
CA GLY A 135 -4.17 -2.56 4.28
C GLY A 135 -4.73 -1.75 5.44
N PHE A 136 -3.84 -0.97 6.03
CA PHE A 136 -4.03 -0.40 7.36
C PHE A 136 -4.37 1.10 7.36
N VAL A 137 -4.27 1.78 6.23
CA VAL A 137 -4.42 3.24 6.17
C VAL A 137 -5.55 3.64 5.23
N PRO A 138 -6.79 3.74 5.73
CA PRO A 138 -7.95 4.14 4.93
C PRO A 138 -7.96 5.65 4.68
N ARG A 139 -8.46 6.03 3.50
CA ARG A 139 -8.67 7.42 3.08
C ARG A 139 -9.96 7.54 2.27
N LYS A 140 -10.41 8.76 2.04
CA LYS A 140 -11.62 9.01 1.23
C LYS A 140 -11.44 10.17 0.27
N HIS A 141 -12.14 10.11 -0.85
CA HIS A 141 -12.44 11.29 -1.64
C HIS A 141 -13.74 11.92 -1.10
N VAL A 142 -13.86 13.22 -1.21
CA VAL A 142 -15.07 13.96 -0.81
C VAL A 142 -15.51 14.80 -2.00
N SER A 143 -16.72 14.56 -2.48
CA SER A 143 -17.31 15.39 -3.54
C SER A 143 -17.75 16.73 -2.96
N THR A 144 -17.38 17.81 -3.61
CA THR A 144 -17.84 19.15 -3.26
C THR A 144 -19.05 19.54 -4.11
N PRO A 145 -19.87 20.53 -3.67
CA PRO A 145 -21.01 21.03 -4.46
C PRO A 145 -20.61 21.55 -5.85
N SER A 146 -19.35 21.97 -6.04
CA SER A 146 -18.81 22.42 -7.32
C SER A 146 -18.42 21.29 -8.28
N GLY A 147 -18.61 20.01 -7.87
CA GLY A 147 -18.20 18.85 -8.68
C GLY A 147 -16.70 18.53 -8.63
N ILE A 148 -15.96 19.20 -7.75
CA ILE A 148 -14.54 18.94 -7.51
C ILE A 148 -14.40 17.94 -6.37
N TYR A 149 -13.36 17.13 -6.37
CA TYR A 149 -13.05 16.17 -5.32
C TYR A 149 -11.95 16.68 -4.42
N SER A 150 -12.13 16.54 -3.10
CA SER A 150 -11.11 16.77 -2.09
C SER A 150 -10.64 15.45 -1.51
N TYR A 151 -9.36 15.38 -1.17
CA TYR A 151 -8.77 14.27 -0.45
C TYR A 151 -8.99 14.43 1.06
N GLY A 152 -9.47 13.38 1.72
CA GLY A 152 -9.76 13.39 3.14
C GLY A 152 -9.18 12.20 3.89
N SER A 153 -8.80 12.45 5.16
CA SER A 153 -8.51 11.35 6.09
C SER A 153 -9.81 10.61 6.46
N PHE A 154 -9.68 9.36 6.92
CA PHE A 154 -10.81 8.56 7.38
C PHE A 154 -11.57 9.22 8.55
N GLU A 155 -10.82 9.89 9.42
CA GLU A 155 -11.33 10.51 10.66
C GLU A 155 -12.06 11.84 10.43
N LEU A 156 -11.95 12.43 9.22
CA LEU A 156 -12.68 13.65 8.88
C LEU A 156 -14.19 13.37 8.83
N GLN A 157 -14.82 13.45 9.98
CA GLN A 157 -16.26 13.58 10.10
C GLN A 157 -16.64 15.01 9.74
N THR A 158 -17.01 15.23 8.49
CA THR A 158 -17.57 16.51 8.08
C THR A 158 -19.08 16.41 8.23
N PRO A 159 -19.73 17.17 9.13
CA PRO A 159 -21.19 17.22 9.20
C PRO A 159 -21.76 17.52 7.81
N GLY A 160 -22.66 16.67 7.33
CA GLY A 160 -23.28 16.80 6.01
C GLY A 160 -22.61 16.00 4.88
N PHE A 161 -21.44 15.39 5.09
CA PHE A 161 -20.76 14.51 4.13
C PHE A 161 -20.74 13.06 4.58
N GLY A 162 -21.86 12.36 4.40
CA GLY A 162 -21.97 10.89 4.57
C GLY A 162 -21.62 10.37 5.97
N ASN A 163 -21.91 9.11 6.20
CA ASN A 163 -21.60 8.42 7.44
C ASN A 163 -20.09 8.40 7.70
N GLY A 164 -19.66 8.82 8.90
CA GLY A 164 -18.26 9.00 9.29
C GLY A 164 -17.34 7.78 9.18
N ASP A 165 -17.90 6.58 8.96
CA ASP A 165 -17.17 5.30 8.94
C ASP A 165 -16.91 4.77 7.51
N GLN A 166 -16.98 5.62 6.48
CA GLN A 166 -16.74 5.22 5.10
C GLN A 166 -15.38 5.68 4.61
N TYR A 167 -14.74 4.84 3.83
CA TYR A 167 -13.51 5.13 3.09
C TYR A 167 -13.68 4.73 1.62
N SER A 168 -12.84 5.23 0.75
CA SER A 168 -12.86 4.88 -0.68
C SER A 168 -11.49 4.46 -1.22
N MET A 169 -10.46 4.56 -0.40
CA MET A 169 -9.10 4.19 -0.73
C MET A 169 -8.42 3.54 0.47
N VAL A 170 -7.47 2.65 0.20
CA VAL A 170 -6.50 2.13 1.16
C VAL A 170 -5.11 2.44 0.62
N LEU A 171 -4.28 3.15 1.40
CA LEU A 171 -2.94 3.56 0.95
C LEU A 171 -2.00 2.36 0.86
N ILE A 172 -1.24 2.28 -0.23
CA ILE A 172 -0.35 1.14 -0.48
C ILE A 172 0.93 1.15 0.35
N GLY A 173 1.30 2.26 0.97
CA GLY A 173 2.47 2.33 1.86
C GLY A 173 2.39 1.48 3.13
N ALA A 174 1.27 0.76 3.33
CA ALA A 174 1.07 -0.24 4.37
C ALA A 174 -0.06 -1.20 3.94
N ALA A 175 0.14 -1.96 2.84
CA ALA A 175 -0.94 -2.78 2.27
C ALA A 175 -0.44 -3.95 1.43
N PHE A 176 -1.28 -4.98 1.35
CA PHE A 176 -1.18 -6.09 0.41
C PHE A 176 -2.00 -5.82 -0.85
N PHE A 177 -1.48 -6.24 -1.99
CA PHE A 177 -2.21 -6.25 -3.25
C PHE A 177 -1.66 -7.34 -4.19
N HIS A 178 -2.39 -7.65 -5.27
CA HIS A 178 -1.96 -8.66 -6.23
C HIS A 178 -0.88 -8.13 -7.17
N SER A 179 0.19 -8.89 -7.38
CA SER A 179 1.34 -8.53 -8.25
C SER A 179 0.95 -8.15 -9.68
N GLY A 180 -0.13 -8.73 -10.21
CA GLY A 180 -0.66 -8.37 -11.53
C GLY A 180 -1.07 -6.90 -11.68
N TYR A 181 -1.30 -6.18 -10.59
CA TYR A 181 -1.56 -4.75 -10.65
C TYR A 181 -0.32 -3.94 -11.03
N LEU A 182 0.89 -4.45 -10.80
CA LEU A 182 2.11 -3.82 -11.30
C LEU A 182 2.16 -3.82 -12.83
N GLU A 183 1.75 -4.93 -13.47
CA GLU A 183 1.66 -4.99 -14.93
C GLU A 183 0.59 -4.04 -15.48
N LEU A 184 -0.57 -3.97 -14.83
CA LEU A 184 -1.63 -3.04 -15.20
C LEU A 184 -1.21 -1.58 -14.99
N PHE A 185 -0.41 -1.31 -13.96
CA PHE A 185 0.15 0.02 -13.73
C PHE A 185 1.07 0.44 -14.88
N GLN A 186 1.96 -0.44 -15.37
CA GLN A 186 2.83 -0.12 -16.51
C GLN A 186 2.06 0.22 -17.80
N LYS A 187 0.85 -0.33 -17.94
CA LYS A 187 -0.03 -0.10 -19.10
C LYS A 187 -0.91 1.15 -18.97
N GLN A 188 -0.79 1.90 -17.87
CA GLN A 188 -1.56 3.14 -17.71
C GLN A 188 -1.11 4.19 -18.74
N PRO A 189 -2.00 5.15 -19.10
CA PRO A 189 -1.62 6.27 -19.96
C PRO A 189 -0.41 7.04 -19.45
N ASP A 190 0.44 7.55 -20.33
CA ASP A 190 1.61 8.35 -19.97
C ASP A 190 1.28 9.52 -19.04
N ALA A 191 0.09 10.11 -19.21
CA ALA A 191 -0.41 11.17 -18.33
C ALA A 191 -0.53 10.76 -16.85
N VAL A 192 -0.78 9.47 -16.56
CA VAL A 192 -0.82 8.95 -15.19
C VAL A 192 0.59 8.88 -14.61
N HIS A 193 1.55 8.38 -15.38
CA HIS A 193 2.95 8.32 -14.96
C HIS A 193 3.53 9.73 -14.78
N ALA A 194 3.25 10.64 -15.73
CA ALA A 194 3.68 12.02 -15.65
C ALA A 194 3.13 12.73 -14.41
N LEU A 195 1.88 12.48 -14.02
CA LEU A 195 1.27 13.04 -12.83
C LEU A 195 2.03 12.64 -11.56
N ILE A 196 2.43 11.36 -11.43
CA ILE A 196 3.21 10.89 -10.29
C ILE A 196 4.61 11.52 -10.30
N ASP A 197 5.25 11.57 -11.46
CA ASP A 197 6.60 12.13 -11.60
C ASP A 197 6.63 13.65 -11.34
N GLU A 198 5.61 14.38 -11.77
CA GLU A 198 5.46 15.81 -11.52
C GLU A 198 5.23 16.11 -10.03
N THR A 199 4.38 15.33 -9.40
CA THR A 199 3.99 15.58 -8.01
C THR A 199 4.92 14.90 -7.00
N GLN A 200 5.68 13.89 -7.42
CA GLN A 200 6.42 12.97 -6.54
C GLN A 200 5.53 12.43 -5.41
N ASN A 201 4.27 12.14 -5.76
CA ASN A 201 3.20 11.78 -4.85
C ASN A 201 2.10 11.00 -5.61
N CYS A 202 1.06 10.58 -4.90
CA CYS A 202 -0.20 10.09 -5.47
C CYS A 202 -0.17 8.73 -6.17
N ASP A 203 0.93 8.02 -6.15
CA ASP A 203 1.05 6.67 -6.68
C ASP A 203 0.07 5.69 -6.00
N ASP A 204 -0.18 5.87 -4.73
CA ASP A 204 -1.19 5.14 -3.96
C ASP A 204 -2.64 5.47 -4.42
N ILE A 205 -2.94 6.74 -4.73
CA ILE A 205 -4.24 7.14 -5.29
C ILE A 205 -4.43 6.50 -6.66
N VAL A 206 -3.39 6.54 -7.50
CA VAL A 206 -3.41 5.91 -8.83
C VAL A 206 -3.69 4.41 -8.72
N MET A 207 -3.04 3.71 -7.79
CA MET A 207 -3.29 2.27 -7.57
C MET A 207 -4.74 2.01 -7.14
N ASN A 208 -5.32 2.84 -6.29
CA ASN A 208 -6.73 2.72 -5.91
C ASN A 208 -7.67 2.96 -7.11
N PHE A 209 -7.40 3.96 -7.95
CA PHE A 209 -8.15 4.19 -9.18
C PHE A 209 -8.08 3.00 -10.13
N LEU A 210 -6.89 2.47 -10.35
CA LEU A 210 -6.64 1.32 -11.20
C LEU A 210 -7.41 0.09 -10.71
N VAL A 211 -7.30 -0.24 -9.43
CA VAL A 211 -7.99 -1.41 -8.84
C VAL A 211 -9.50 -1.24 -8.91
N ALA A 212 -10.04 -0.07 -8.53
CA ALA A 212 -11.48 0.21 -8.58
C ALA A 212 -12.02 0.13 -10.01
N LYS A 213 -11.32 0.70 -10.99
CA LYS A 213 -11.72 0.65 -12.41
C LYS A 213 -11.66 -0.77 -12.95
N HIS A 214 -10.61 -1.52 -12.60
CA HIS A 214 -10.43 -2.89 -13.08
C HIS A 214 -11.48 -3.85 -12.52
N THR A 215 -11.75 -3.76 -11.21
CA THR A 215 -12.64 -4.71 -10.51
C THR A 215 -14.12 -4.30 -10.57
N GLY A 216 -14.41 -3.01 -10.76
CA GLY A 216 -15.75 -2.47 -10.59
C GLY A 216 -16.25 -2.49 -9.13
N LYS A 217 -15.37 -2.71 -8.15
CA LYS A 217 -15.63 -2.80 -6.70
C LYS A 217 -14.95 -1.63 -5.95
N PRO A 218 -15.21 -1.45 -4.63
CA PRO A 218 -14.31 -0.66 -3.78
C PRO A 218 -12.87 -1.12 -3.94
N SER A 219 -11.92 -0.18 -4.02
CA SER A 219 -10.52 -0.49 -4.31
C SER A 219 -9.83 -1.31 -3.24
N GLY A 220 -10.28 -1.19 -1.98
CA GLY A 220 -9.61 -1.87 -0.88
C GLY A 220 -10.51 -2.28 0.27
N VAL A 221 -9.89 -3.06 1.18
CA VAL A 221 -10.43 -3.52 2.45
C VAL A 221 -9.55 -2.99 3.57
N PHE A 222 -10.14 -2.27 4.52
CA PHE A 222 -9.42 -1.74 5.67
C PHE A 222 -9.30 -2.79 6.77
N VAL A 223 -8.06 -3.08 7.16
CA VAL A 223 -7.73 -3.88 8.34
C VAL A 223 -7.29 -2.94 9.45
N LYS A 224 -8.02 -2.95 10.55
CA LYS A 224 -7.69 -2.13 11.72
C LYS A 224 -6.50 -2.75 12.47
N PRO A 225 -5.34 -2.06 12.51
CA PRO A 225 -4.16 -2.60 13.18
C PRO A 225 -4.30 -2.54 14.70
N VAL A 226 -3.60 -3.42 15.39
CA VAL A 226 -3.38 -3.37 16.82
C VAL A 226 -2.17 -2.48 17.14
N ASP A 227 -1.06 -2.65 16.39
CA ASP A 227 0.18 -1.89 16.58
C ASP A 227 0.81 -1.52 15.22
N ILE A 228 0.60 -0.29 14.82
CA ILE A 228 1.27 0.34 13.68
C ILE A 228 1.90 1.66 14.13
N ARG A 229 3.19 1.84 13.81
CA ARG A 229 3.96 3.01 14.25
C ARG A 229 4.64 3.67 13.06
N ASN A 230 4.73 4.99 13.11
CA ASN A 230 5.56 5.75 12.20
C ASN A 230 6.88 6.10 12.93
N LEU A 231 7.98 5.54 12.42
CA LEU A 231 9.30 5.67 13.06
C LEU A 231 9.89 7.07 12.96
N GLU A 232 9.52 7.86 11.95
CA GLU A 232 9.97 9.25 11.87
C GLU A 232 9.49 10.07 13.07
N LYS A 233 8.26 9.82 13.51
CA LYS A 233 7.70 10.50 14.68
C LYS A 233 8.38 10.10 15.98
N GLU A 234 8.89 8.86 16.05
CA GLU A 234 9.53 8.34 17.26
C GLU A 234 11.00 8.77 17.38
N THR A 235 11.69 9.00 16.26
CA THR A 235 13.16 9.16 16.28
C THR A 235 13.62 10.61 16.40
N ASN A 236 12.76 11.62 16.38
CA ASN A 236 13.15 13.05 16.35
C ASN A 236 14.25 13.34 15.28
N SER A 237 14.28 12.56 14.22
CA SER A 237 15.42 12.47 13.28
C SER A 237 15.57 13.66 12.34
N GLY A 238 14.86 14.76 12.56
CA GLY A 238 14.94 15.94 11.69
C GLY A 238 14.42 15.72 10.25
N TYR A 239 14.04 14.49 9.91
CA TYR A 239 13.40 14.16 8.64
C TYR A 239 11.94 14.60 8.70
N SER A 240 11.59 15.57 7.89
CA SER A 240 10.19 15.97 7.71
C SER A 240 9.59 15.15 6.57
N GLY A 241 8.82 14.13 6.90
CA GLY A 241 8.06 13.34 5.91
C GLY A 241 7.16 14.25 5.05
N MET A 242 6.93 13.84 3.80
CA MET A 242 6.13 14.63 2.84
C MET A 242 4.74 15.00 3.39
N TRP A 243 4.15 14.18 4.20
CA TRP A 243 2.80 14.37 4.73
C TRP A 243 2.69 15.41 5.85
N HIS A 244 3.80 15.91 6.39
CA HIS A 244 3.86 17.06 7.29
C HIS A 244 3.76 18.41 6.56
N ARG A 245 3.90 18.43 5.23
CA ARG A 245 3.82 19.66 4.45
C ARG A 245 2.36 20.08 4.30
N ALA A 246 2.06 21.36 4.56
CA ALA A 246 0.70 21.91 4.43
C ALA A 246 0.12 21.71 3.02
N GLU A 247 0.97 21.67 1.99
CA GLU A 247 0.62 21.47 0.59
C GLU A 247 0.24 20.03 0.24
N HIS A 248 0.60 19.06 1.09
CA HIS A 248 0.40 17.63 0.81
C HIS A 248 -1.07 17.28 0.51
N LEU A 249 -2.00 17.75 1.33
CA LEU A 249 -3.43 17.47 1.14
C LEU A 249 -4.00 18.15 -0.11
N LEU A 250 -3.51 19.36 -0.42
CA LEU A 250 -3.91 20.08 -1.64
C LEU A 250 -3.41 19.35 -2.88
N GLN A 251 -2.17 18.90 -2.88
CA GLN A 251 -1.57 18.14 -3.97
C GLN A 251 -2.32 16.82 -4.21
N ARG A 252 -2.72 16.11 -3.15
CA ARG A 252 -3.51 14.88 -3.27
C ARG A 252 -4.92 15.13 -3.81
N SER A 253 -5.54 16.25 -3.43
CA SER A 253 -6.81 16.70 -4.02
C SER A 253 -6.66 17.05 -5.51
N TYR A 254 -5.55 17.68 -5.88
CA TYR A 254 -5.19 17.93 -7.29
C TYR A 254 -5.07 16.61 -8.07
N CYS A 255 -4.36 15.61 -7.52
CA CYS A 255 -4.22 14.31 -8.16
C CYS A 255 -5.58 13.62 -8.38
N LEU A 256 -6.49 13.65 -7.41
CA LEU A 256 -7.83 13.09 -7.56
C LEU A 256 -8.55 13.67 -8.78
N ASN A 257 -8.57 15.00 -8.91
CA ASN A 257 -9.26 15.67 -9.99
C ASN A 257 -8.57 15.45 -11.35
N LYS A 258 -7.25 15.43 -11.39
CA LYS A 258 -6.50 15.08 -12.60
C LYS A 258 -6.77 13.66 -13.06
N LEU A 259 -6.81 12.70 -12.13
CA LEU A 259 -7.11 11.30 -12.45
C LEU A 259 -8.55 11.14 -12.94
N VAL A 260 -9.53 11.83 -12.35
CA VAL A 260 -10.91 11.82 -12.85
C VAL A 260 -10.96 12.28 -14.30
N ASN A 261 -10.22 13.33 -14.67
CA ASN A 261 -10.15 13.81 -16.06
C ASN A 261 -9.44 12.80 -16.98
N ILE A 262 -8.35 12.16 -16.54
CA ILE A 262 -7.63 11.16 -17.36
C ILE A 262 -8.48 9.90 -17.55
N TYR A 263 -9.25 9.50 -16.55
CA TYR A 263 -10.08 8.29 -16.57
C TYR A 263 -11.49 8.53 -17.12
N ASP A 264 -11.87 9.79 -17.38
CA ASP A 264 -13.22 10.25 -17.77
C ASP A 264 -14.31 9.83 -16.77
N SER A 265 -13.95 9.51 -15.54
CA SER A 265 -14.86 9.07 -14.49
C SER A 265 -14.18 8.99 -13.13
N MET A 266 -14.99 8.99 -12.05
CA MET A 266 -14.55 8.65 -10.70
C MET A 266 -14.81 7.15 -10.47
N PRO A 267 -13.81 6.28 -10.53
CA PRO A 267 -14.00 4.83 -10.33
C PRO A 267 -14.08 4.43 -8.87
N LEU A 268 -13.58 5.29 -7.96
CA LEU A 268 -13.54 4.98 -6.53
C LEU A 268 -14.95 4.86 -5.96
N LYS A 269 -15.17 3.79 -5.18
CA LYS A 269 -16.42 3.51 -4.49
C LYS A 269 -16.19 3.48 -2.99
N TYR A 270 -17.16 3.95 -2.24
CA TYR A 270 -17.11 3.89 -0.78
C TYR A 270 -17.32 2.47 -0.27
N SER A 271 -16.63 2.16 0.83
CA SER A 271 -16.76 0.94 1.61
C SER A 271 -16.83 1.30 3.09
N ASN A 272 -17.54 0.48 3.86
CA ASN A 272 -17.60 0.52 5.32
C ASN A 272 -17.12 -0.80 5.94
N ILE A 273 -16.47 -1.66 5.14
CA ILE A 273 -15.95 -2.94 5.61
C ILE A 273 -14.66 -2.68 6.39
N ILE A 274 -14.71 -2.90 7.69
CA ILE A 274 -13.56 -2.82 8.59
C ILE A 274 -13.36 -4.19 9.22
N ILE A 275 -12.19 -4.78 9.01
CA ILE A 275 -11.85 -6.09 9.58
C ILE A 275 -10.85 -5.87 10.70
N SER A 276 -11.11 -6.42 11.87
CA SER A 276 -10.21 -6.32 13.03
C SER A 276 -10.03 -7.67 13.71
N GLN A 277 -8.90 -7.81 14.39
CA GLN A 277 -8.57 -9.00 15.17
C GLN A 277 -9.21 -9.03 16.57
N PHE A 278 -9.87 -7.94 16.98
CA PHE A 278 -10.50 -7.93 18.28
C PHE A 278 -11.56 -9.03 18.32
N GLY A 279 -11.23 -10.07 19.08
CA GLY A 279 -12.18 -11.11 19.44
C GLY A 279 -13.44 -10.50 20.07
N PHE A 280 -14.46 -11.30 20.17
CA PHE A 280 -15.69 -10.94 20.87
C PHE A 280 -15.35 -10.22 22.18
N PRO A 281 -16.02 -9.09 22.48
CA PRO A 281 -15.87 -8.46 23.78
C PRO A 281 -16.06 -9.54 24.85
N ASN A 282 -15.12 -9.60 25.77
CA ASN A 282 -15.06 -10.63 26.79
C ASN A 282 -16.44 -10.78 27.42
N TYR A 283 -17.10 -11.90 27.21
CA TYR A 283 -18.48 -12.16 27.72
C TYR A 283 -18.59 -11.95 29.24
N ALA A 284 -17.45 -12.01 29.97
CA ALA A 284 -17.37 -11.70 31.38
C ALA A 284 -17.80 -10.24 31.71
N ASN A 285 -17.61 -9.31 30.79
CA ASN A 285 -17.98 -7.90 31.00
C ASN A 285 -19.48 -7.62 30.68
N TYR A 286 -20.16 -8.52 29.98
CA TYR A 286 -21.58 -8.39 29.72
C TYR A 286 -22.45 -8.90 30.88
N LYS A 287 -21.99 -9.88 31.66
CA LYS A 287 -22.72 -10.40 32.83
C LYS A 287 -22.81 -9.43 34.00
N ASN A 288 -21.97 -8.40 34.05
CA ASN A 288 -21.97 -7.42 35.14
C ASN A 288 -22.78 -6.15 34.82
N LYS A 289 -23.54 -6.12 33.70
CA LYS A 289 -24.39 -4.99 33.31
C LYS A 289 -25.88 -5.37 33.11
N MET A 290 -26.28 -6.57 33.54
CA MET A 290 -27.69 -6.97 33.65
C MET A 290 -28.10 -6.98 35.12
#